data_85d6ccee8969eb28a7fe2890477697a2
#
_entry.id   85d6ccee8969eb28a7fe2890477697a2
#
_cell.length_a   1.000
_cell.length_b   1.000
_cell.length_c   1.000
_cell.angle_alpha   90.00
_cell.angle_beta   90.00
_cell.angle_gamma   90.00
#
_symmetry.space_group_name_H-M   'P 1'
#
loop_
_entity.id
_entity.type
_entity.pdbx_description
1 polymer ?
#
loop_
_entity_poly.entity_id
_entity_poly.type
_entity_poly.pdbx_seq_one_letter_code
_entity_poly.pdbx_strand_id
1 'polypeptide(L)'
;MCGLIVSTDPKTDRKDFEKGLACLNDRGPDDAKIVTIDDCLVGFTRLSIMDLSTNGMQPFGRDGFSVVCNGELYDFRKCKRELEKKYTFVSD
;
A
#
# COMPACT_ATOMS: atom_id res chain seq x y z
N MET A 1 -7.95 4.78 -9.18
CA MET A 1 -6.61 4.86 -8.58
C MET A 1 -6.69 4.72 -7.09
N CYS A 2 -5.67 4.14 -6.50
CA CYS A 2 -5.60 3.95 -5.05
C CYS A 2 -5.39 5.27 -4.30
N GLY A 3 -5.51 5.22 -2.98
CA GLY A 3 -5.18 6.32 -2.11
C GLY A 3 -4.30 5.85 -0.97
N LEU A 4 -3.47 6.73 -0.45
CA LEU A 4 -2.66 6.43 0.72
C LEU A 4 -2.58 7.64 1.65
N ILE A 5 -2.40 7.37 2.94
CA ILE A 5 -2.21 8.39 3.95
C ILE A 5 -1.21 7.86 4.99
N VAL A 6 -0.29 8.71 5.41
CA VAL A 6 0.73 8.35 6.40
C VAL A 6 0.82 9.45 7.44
N SER A 7 0.89 9.07 8.70
CA SER A 7 1.22 9.99 9.79
C SER A 7 2.42 9.45 10.56
N THR A 8 3.42 10.31 10.76
CA THR A 8 4.62 10.00 11.53
C THR A 8 4.54 10.57 12.95
N ASP A 9 3.48 11.29 13.30
CA ASP A 9 3.30 11.85 14.63
C ASP A 9 2.72 10.78 15.56
N PRO A 10 3.44 10.38 16.61
CA PRO A 10 2.96 9.36 17.55
C PRO A 10 1.72 9.81 18.34
N LYS A 11 1.39 11.10 18.33
CA LYS A 11 0.21 11.64 18.98
C LYS A 11 -1.03 11.68 18.10
N THR A 12 -0.92 11.20 16.86
CA THR A 12 -2.04 11.16 15.93
C THR A 12 -3.19 10.33 16.51
N ASP A 13 -4.38 10.94 16.57
CA ASP A 13 -5.59 10.24 16.97
C ASP A 13 -5.99 9.27 15.86
N ARG A 14 -6.12 7.99 16.21
CA ARG A 14 -6.48 6.95 15.24
C ARG A 14 -7.84 7.22 14.59
N LYS A 15 -8.82 7.74 15.34
CA LYS A 15 -10.14 8.06 14.79
C LYS A 15 -10.07 9.16 13.74
N ASP A 16 -9.23 10.17 13.97
CA ASP A 16 -9.02 11.24 12.99
C ASP A 16 -8.32 10.69 11.75
N PHE A 17 -7.37 9.79 11.94
CA PHE A 17 -6.68 9.13 10.85
C PHE A 17 -7.66 8.27 10.02
N GLU A 18 -8.55 7.54 10.67
CA GLU A 18 -9.57 6.73 10.00
C GLU A 18 -10.51 7.60 9.18
N LYS A 19 -10.89 8.78 9.67
CA LYS A 19 -11.69 9.74 8.92
C LYS A 19 -10.95 10.26 7.70
N GLY A 20 -9.64 10.52 7.84
CA GLY A 20 -8.80 10.93 6.72
C GLY A 20 -8.72 9.85 5.64
N LEU A 21 -8.56 8.60 6.05
CA LEU A 21 -8.54 7.46 5.13
C LEU A 21 -9.88 7.31 4.42
N ALA A 22 -10.98 7.49 5.13
CA ALA A 22 -12.33 7.41 4.54
C ALA A 22 -12.55 8.42 3.43
N CYS A 23 -11.90 9.58 3.48
CA CYS A 23 -11.94 10.57 2.41
C CYS A 23 -11.33 10.06 1.11
N LEU A 24 -10.51 9.02 1.16
CA LEU A 24 -9.87 8.42 -0.01
C LEU A 24 -10.64 7.23 -0.57
N ASN A 25 -11.80 6.91 0.00
CA ASN A 25 -12.56 5.72 -0.39
C ASN A 25 -12.98 5.74 -1.86
N ASP A 26 -13.29 6.90 -2.41
CA ASP A 26 -13.66 7.02 -3.83
C ASP A 26 -12.49 6.68 -4.77
N ARG A 27 -11.25 6.81 -4.31
CA ARG A 27 -10.07 6.48 -5.09
C ARG A 27 -9.77 4.99 -5.06
N GLY A 28 -10.10 4.32 -3.96
CA GLY A 28 -9.83 2.90 -3.79
C GLY A 28 -10.95 2.22 -3.02
N PRO A 29 -12.12 1.98 -3.67
CA PRO A 29 -13.29 1.44 -2.97
C PRO A 29 -13.24 -0.07 -2.71
N ASP A 30 -12.28 -0.78 -3.29
CA ASP A 30 -12.27 -2.25 -3.22
C ASP A 30 -11.79 -2.80 -1.88
N ASP A 31 -10.87 -2.09 -1.23
CA ASP A 31 -10.35 -2.50 0.07
C ASP A 31 -9.70 -1.32 0.78
N ALA A 32 -9.57 -1.42 2.09
CA ALA A 32 -8.91 -0.41 2.90
C ALA A 32 -8.17 -1.08 4.06
N LYS A 33 -7.01 -0.54 4.41
CA LYS A 33 -6.19 -1.10 5.48
C LYS A 33 -5.46 0.01 6.23
N ILE A 34 -5.34 -0.15 7.55
CA ILE A 34 -4.52 0.71 8.41
C ILE A 34 -3.53 -0.18 9.14
N VAL A 35 -2.26 0.18 9.10
CA VAL A 35 -1.18 -0.53 9.80
C VAL A 35 -0.43 0.45 10.67
N THR A 36 -0.02 -0.01 11.84
CA THR A 36 0.93 0.71 12.69
C THR A 36 2.32 0.14 12.44
N ILE A 37 3.25 1.00 12.06
CA ILE A 37 4.65 0.63 11.82
C ILE A 37 5.49 1.54 12.68
N ASP A 38 6.12 0.97 13.73
CA ASP A 38 6.74 1.74 14.81
C ASP A 38 5.69 2.71 15.38
N ASP A 39 5.96 4.02 15.37
CA ASP A 39 5.00 5.03 15.84
C ASP A 39 4.22 5.69 14.68
N CYS A 40 4.31 5.12 13.49
CA CYS A 40 3.67 5.67 12.31
C CYS A 40 2.37 4.93 11.98
N LEU A 41 1.35 5.66 11.56
CA LEU A 41 0.14 5.10 10.98
C LEU A 41 0.20 5.18 9.46
N VAL A 42 -0.08 4.07 8.82
CA VAL A 42 -0.09 3.97 7.35
C VAL A 42 -1.44 3.42 6.92
N GLY A 43 -2.15 4.17 6.09
CA GLY A 43 -3.43 3.77 5.54
C GLY A 43 -3.40 3.67 4.03
N PHE A 44 -4.15 2.73 3.48
CA PHE A 44 -4.22 2.52 2.05
C PHE A 44 -5.63 2.13 1.64
N THR A 45 -6.12 2.74 0.55
CA THR A 45 -7.37 2.34 -0.10
C THR A 45 -7.04 1.82 -1.48
N ARG A 46 -7.62 0.67 -1.83
CA ARG A 46 -7.26 -0.05 -3.04
C ARG A 46 -8.33 0.00 -4.10
N LEU A 47 -7.92 0.27 -5.33
CA LEU A 47 -8.67 -0.04 -6.54
C LEU A 47 -7.94 -1.20 -7.23
N SER A 48 -8.56 -2.39 -7.24
CA SER A 48 -7.93 -3.59 -7.78
C SER A 48 -8.03 -3.59 -9.29
N ILE A 49 -6.93 -3.40 -9.97
CA ILE A 49 -6.86 -3.36 -11.44
C ILE A 49 -6.02 -4.51 -11.98
N MET A 50 -4.78 -4.64 -11.49
CA MET A 50 -3.83 -5.63 -12.02
C MET A 50 -3.87 -6.95 -11.26
N ASP A 51 -3.59 -6.93 -9.97
CA ASP A 51 -3.65 -8.10 -9.10
C ASP A 51 -4.92 -8.00 -8.25
N LEU A 52 -5.89 -8.85 -8.54
CA LEU A 52 -7.18 -8.84 -7.83
C LEU A 52 -7.13 -9.61 -6.50
N SER A 53 -6.01 -10.29 -6.22
CA SER A 53 -5.85 -11.02 -4.97
C SER A 53 -5.46 -10.09 -3.82
N THR A 54 -5.54 -10.63 -2.59
CA THR A 54 -5.08 -9.89 -1.40
C THR A 54 -3.57 -9.66 -1.40
N ASN A 55 -2.81 -10.39 -2.21
CA ASN A 55 -1.36 -10.19 -2.35
C ASN A 55 -1.01 -8.82 -2.93
N GLY A 56 -1.93 -8.18 -3.64
CA GLY A 56 -1.73 -6.83 -4.15
C GLY A 56 -2.09 -5.73 -3.18
N MET A 57 -2.55 -6.07 -1.96
CA MET A 57 -2.92 -5.08 -0.96
C MET A 57 -1.70 -4.47 -0.29
N GLN A 58 -1.66 -3.15 -0.23
CA GLN A 58 -0.58 -2.43 0.44
C GLN A 58 -0.95 -2.07 1.89
N PRO A 59 0.01 -1.78 2.80
CA PRO A 59 1.45 -1.71 2.52
C PRO A 59 2.10 -3.07 2.27
N PHE A 60 3.11 -3.09 1.42
CA PHE A 60 3.97 -4.26 1.25
C PHE A 60 5.10 -4.22 2.27
N GLY A 61 5.36 -5.34 2.95
CA GLY A 61 6.44 -5.44 3.93
C GLY A 61 7.42 -6.55 3.57
N ARG A 62 8.71 -6.26 3.71
CA ARG A 62 9.77 -7.25 3.51
C ARG A 62 11.04 -6.80 4.20
N ASP A 63 11.69 -7.71 4.93
CA ASP A 63 13.00 -7.49 5.57
C ASP A 63 13.05 -6.22 6.44
N GLY A 64 11.99 -5.94 7.18
CA GLY A 64 11.90 -4.77 8.04
C GLY A 64 11.53 -3.47 7.34
N PHE A 65 11.35 -3.50 6.02
CA PHE A 65 10.89 -2.37 5.24
C PHE A 65 9.41 -2.48 4.90
N SER A 66 8.75 -1.33 4.81
CA SER A 66 7.36 -1.26 4.35
C SER A 66 7.25 -0.18 3.29
N VAL A 67 6.46 -0.45 2.26
CA VAL A 67 6.27 0.50 1.17
C VAL A 67 4.81 0.63 0.80
N VAL A 68 4.38 1.86 0.56
CA VAL A 68 3.10 2.18 -0.07
C VAL A 68 3.37 3.08 -1.27
N CYS A 69 2.63 2.89 -2.32
CA CYS A 69 2.78 3.69 -3.52
C CYS A 69 1.44 3.80 -4.26
N ASN A 70 1.08 5.01 -4.63
CA ASN A 70 -0.02 5.25 -5.55
C ASN A 70 0.55 5.64 -6.90
N GLY A 71 0.71 4.66 -7.78
CA GLY A 71 1.30 4.91 -9.09
C GLY A 71 1.51 3.62 -9.84
N GLU A 72 2.10 3.75 -11.01
CA GLU A 72 2.43 2.66 -11.91
C GLU A 72 3.89 2.73 -12.31
N LEU A 73 4.55 1.59 -12.35
CA LEU A 73 5.90 1.47 -12.90
C LEU A 73 5.78 0.92 -14.32
N TYR A 74 6.07 1.77 -15.30
CA TYR A 74 6.09 1.33 -16.70
C TYR A 74 7.20 0.30 -16.92
N ASP A 75 6.94 -0.67 -17.79
CA ASP A 75 7.85 -1.81 -18.04
C ASP A 75 8.12 -2.67 -16.81
N PHE A 76 7.19 -2.71 -15.86
CA PHE A 76 7.38 -3.47 -14.62
C PHE A 76 7.66 -4.95 -14.89
N ARG A 77 7.08 -5.52 -15.94
CA ARG A 77 7.28 -6.94 -16.28
C ARG A 77 8.72 -7.23 -16.65
N LYS A 78 9.36 -6.31 -17.38
CA LYS A 78 10.79 -6.42 -17.74
C LYS A 78 11.65 -6.31 -16.48
N CYS A 79 11.40 -5.32 -15.64
CA CYS A 79 12.12 -5.16 -14.38
C CYS A 79 11.94 -6.36 -13.48
N LYS A 80 10.71 -6.89 -13.39
CA LYS A 80 10.42 -8.06 -12.58
C LYS A 80 11.22 -9.28 -13.06
N ARG A 81 11.26 -9.52 -14.36
CA ARG A 81 12.04 -10.64 -14.91
C ARG A 81 13.52 -10.57 -14.56
N GLU A 82 14.10 -9.38 -14.58
CA GLU A 82 15.49 -9.19 -14.19
C GLU A 82 15.70 -9.42 -12.70
N LEU A 83 14.77 -8.93 -11.87
CA LEU A 83 14.87 -9.05 -10.42
C LEU A 83 14.54 -10.46 -9.93
N GLU A 84 13.75 -11.24 -10.64
CA GLU A 84 13.44 -12.63 -10.28
C GLU A 84 14.67 -13.53 -10.22
N LYS A 85 15.76 -13.12 -10.87
CA LYS A 85 17.06 -13.81 -10.78
C LYS A 85 17.65 -13.73 -9.37
N LYS A 86 17.25 -12.75 -8.57
CA LYS A 86 17.77 -12.46 -7.24
C LYS A 86 16.73 -12.51 -6.14
N TYR A 87 15.48 -12.20 -6.45
CA TYR A 87 14.42 -12.03 -5.47
C TYR A 87 13.18 -12.86 -5.85
N THR A 88 12.44 -13.27 -4.83
CA THR A 88 11.17 -13.96 -5.01
C THR A 88 10.03 -12.95 -4.85
N PHE A 89 9.12 -12.94 -5.81
CA PHE A 89 7.94 -12.07 -5.75
C PHE A 89 6.72 -12.84 -5.26
N VAL A 90 5.85 -12.14 -4.50
CA VAL A 90 4.61 -12.72 -3.95
C VAL A 90 3.36 -12.11 -4.61
N SER A 91 3.51 -11.06 -5.41
CA SER A 91 2.41 -10.42 -6.15
C SER A 91 2.78 -10.23 -7.61
N ASP A 92 1.77 -9.99 -8.43
CA ASP A 92 1.97 -9.69 -9.86
C ASP A 92 2.31 -8.17 -10.08
#